data_6b9adf98b910ed6ca8b5eb684f8a66f6
#
_entry.id   6b9adf98b910ed6ca8b5eb684f8a66f6
#
_cell.length_a   1.000
_cell.length_b   1.000
_cell.length_c   1.000
_cell.angle_alpha   90.00
_cell.angle_beta   90.00
_cell.angle_gamma   90.00
#
_symmetry.space_group_name_H-M   'P 1'
#
loop_
_entity.id
_entity.type
_entity.pdbx_description
1 polymer ?
#
loop_
_entity_poly.entity_id
_entity_poly.type
_entity_poly.pdbx_seq_one_letter_code
_entity_poly.pdbx_strand_id
1 'polypeptide(L)'
;MNCINDTFLKNCKILVLLFIAISLCSCNKKVDINEINTALSKKNEKLRLEGKDTELIALNNKIIKQSKESGYQKGIAWGYINLANMYGTMGRYKVSHNYLKSAMAIIKNLDDDFLYAKLYHEYGQLNYVTGLARTALSYNAKAIYYEKKLHNKGWLLGNMYMQRAEFIDQTNKDSVLIYFHKGFDADPSAINSSLLGNYHLWQSKNMDSAALYTNNALKLLKKSEYGTVRQGIVYSFYATLLFEKKDYEMALGFYKKAADILVKTKRVNKLPGLYQQIALTYGKLNNKERESEYFAKAEQLRKTLEQSGTEAIDLSLTEAIEQKDNEDLSIIFIGIGAIILIISISVFLYIKNKKHKKVNISLHQENSLESLTKEKISKENFTELLDLAKSNDAKFIKRFEEVNPGLFLSLLKINSQLTKSELSLCAMIWLGFSSKDIADYTFIQHRSVQTKKGRLRKKLHISSETDLYSFFTSL
;
A
#
# COMPACT_ATOMS: atom_id res chain seq x y z
N MET A 1 -53.87 48.94 -0.38
CA MET A 1 -52.63 48.25 -0.03
C MET A 1 -52.40 46.90 -0.74
N ASN A 2 -53.15 46.56 -1.79
CA ASN A 2 -53.06 45.22 -2.43
C ASN A 2 -52.35 45.19 -3.80
N CYS A 3 -51.93 46.32 -4.37
CA CYS A 3 -51.26 46.37 -5.71
C CYS A 3 -49.71 46.23 -5.64
N ILE A 4 -49.07 46.41 -4.46
CA ILE A 4 -47.60 46.37 -4.34
C ILE A 4 -47.12 44.90 -4.17
N ASN A 5 -47.97 44.03 -3.65
CA ASN A 5 -47.60 42.61 -3.41
C ASN A 5 -47.55 41.76 -4.70
N ASP A 6 -48.38 42.06 -5.69
CA ASP A 6 -48.44 41.27 -6.94
C ASP A 6 -47.24 41.50 -7.85
N THR A 7 -46.73 42.72 -7.89
CA THR A 7 -45.54 43.07 -8.68
C THR A 7 -44.26 42.48 -8.06
N PHE A 8 -44.19 42.48 -6.73
CA PHE A 8 -43.04 41.87 -6.01
C PHE A 8 -43.00 40.37 -6.18
N LEU A 9 -44.15 39.67 -6.07
CA LEU A 9 -44.25 38.22 -6.32
C LEU A 9 -43.98 37.84 -7.77
N LYS A 10 -44.40 38.64 -8.75
CA LYS A 10 -44.05 38.45 -10.17
C LYS A 10 -42.54 38.56 -10.40
N ASN A 11 -41.90 39.59 -9.83
CA ASN A 11 -40.46 39.81 -9.98
C ASN A 11 -39.64 38.70 -9.28
N CYS A 12 -40.06 38.20 -8.12
CA CYS A 12 -39.43 37.04 -7.48
C CYS A 12 -39.59 35.77 -8.33
N LYS A 13 -40.74 35.53 -8.94
CA LYS A 13 -40.93 34.38 -9.86
C LYS A 13 -40.03 34.46 -11.10
N ILE A 14 -39.88 35.67 -11.66
CA ILE A 14 -39.00 35.92 -12.81
C ILE A 14 -37.52 35.70 -12.41
N LEU A 15 -37.09 36.16 -11.23
CA LEU A 15 -35.73 35.93 -10.71
C LEU A 15 -35.44 34.45 -10.45
N VAL A 16 -36.39 33.72 -9.89
CA VAL A 16 -36.26 32.25 -9.67
C VAL A 16 -36.22 31.50 -11.01
N LEU A 17 -37.05 31.88 -11.98
CA LEU A 17 -37.01 31.30 -13.34
C LEU A 17 -35.72 31.66 -14.09
N LEU A 18 -35.17 32.85 -13.92
CA LEU A 18 -33.87 33.24 -14.45
C LEU A 18 -32.73 32.48 -13.79
N PHE A 19 -32.79 32.24 -12.47
CA PHE A 19 -31.82 31.42 -11.74
C PHE A 19 -31.87 29.94 -12.17
N ILE A 20 -33.07 29.41 -12.38
CA ILE A 20 -33.27 28.04 -12.92
C ILE A 20 -32.80 27.96 -14.38
N ALA A 21 -33.09 28.97 -15.20
CA ALA A 21 -32.62 29.03 -16.60
C ALA A 21 -31.09 29.16 -16.71
N ILE A 22 -30.45 29.93 -15.83
CA ILE A 22 -28.98 30.05 -15.76
C ILE A 22 -28.34 28.74 -15.27
N SER A 23 -28.98 28.04 -14.33
CA SER A 23 -28.52 26.70 -13.89
C SER A 23 -28.73 25.61 -14.95
N LEU A 24 -29.69 25.76 -15.83
CA LEU A 24 -29.94 24.83 -16.97
C LEU A 24 -29.09 25.17 -18.22
N CYS A 25 -28.58 26.41 -18.34
CA CYS A 25 -27.65 26.84 -19.41
C CYS A 25 -26.17 26.53 -19.10
N SER A 26 -25.84 25.79 -18.02
CA SER A 26 -24.54 25.15 -17.90
C SER A 26 -24.43 24.10 -19.02
N CYS A 27 -23.97 24.58 -20.18
CA CYS A 27 -23.67 23.77 -21.35
C CYS A 27 -22.51 22.84 -20.94
N ASN A 28 -22.83 21.74 -20.29
CA ASN A 28 -21.89 20.61 -20.08
C ASN A 28 -21.56 20.10 -21.48
N LYS A 29 -20.47 20.59 -22.09
CA LYS A 29 -19.87 19.92 -23.22
C LYS A 29 -19.72 18.46 -22.81
N LYS A 30 -20.50 17.58 -23.42
CA LYS A 30 -20.41 16.15 -23.18
C LYS A 30 -18.95 15.74 -23.46
N VAL A 31 -18.18 15.55 -22.41
CA VAL A 31 -16.77 15.16 -22.51
C VAL A 31 -16.76 13.70 -22.97
N ASP A 32 -16.06 13.40 -24.04
CA ASP A 32 -15.89 12.03 -24.50
C ASP A 32 -14.90 11.31 -23.57
N ILE A 33 -15.45 10.45 -22.70
CA ILE A 33 -14.68 9.65 -21.75
C ILE A 33 -13.67 8.74 -22.48
N ASN A 34 -13.99 8.23 -23.65
CA ASN A 34 -13.11 7.38 -24.43
C ASN A 34 -11.91 8.17 -24.97
N GLU A 35 -12.14 9.41 -25.39
CA GLU A 35 -11.07 10.33 -25.81
C GLU A 35 -10.13 10.60 -24.62
N ILE A 36 -10.68 10.91 -23.43
CA ILE A 36 -9.90 11.10 -22.21
C ILE A 36 -9.06 9.86 -21.89
N ASN A 37 -9.67 8.70 -21.84
CA ASN A 37 -8.96 7.46 -21.49
C ASN A 37 -7.87 7.11 -22.53
N THR A 38 -8.12 7.38 -23.81
CA THR A 38 -7.13 7.21 -24.87
C THR A 38 -5.97 8.20 -24.73
N ALA A 39 -6.27 9.44 -24.35
CA ALA A 39 -5.25 10.47 -24.12
C ALA A 39 -4.38 10.10 -22.90
N LEU A 40 -4.97 9.70 -21.78
CA LEU A 40 -4.28 9.31 -20.56
C LEU A 40 -3.49 8.00 -20.69
N SER A 41 -3.88 7.11 -21.59
CA SER A 41 -3.15 5.87 -21.88
C SER A 41 -2.14 6.05 -23.00
N LYS A 42 -2.61 6.04 -24.25
CA LYS A 42 -1.76 5.96 -25.45
C LYS A 42 -0.95 7.21 -25.70
N LYS A 43 -1.60 8.40 -25.65
CA LYS A 43 -0.92 9.66 -25.94
C LYS A 43 0.08 10.03 -24.84
N ASN A 44 -0.32 9.85 -23.58
CA ASN A 44 0.55 10.06 -22.42
C ASN A 44 1.81 9.18 -22.50
N GLU A 45 1.64 7.86 -22.76
CA GLU A 45 2.76 6.93 -22.85
C GLU A 45 3.72 7.30 -24.00
N LYS A 46 3.18 7.69 -25.16
CA LYS A 46 4.01 8.18 -26.29
C LYS A 46 4.86 9.37 -25.86
N LEU A 47 4.25 10.42 -25.29
CA LEU A 47 4.97 11.61 -24.84
C LEU A 47 6.03 11.28 -23.79
N ARG A 48 5.68 10.38 -22.85
CA ARG A 48 6.60 9.90 -21.82
C ARG A 48 7.83 9.22 -22.40
N LEU A 49 7.65 8.35 -23.36
CA LEU A 49 8.73 7.62 -24.01
C LEU A 49 9.63 8.53 -24.86
N GLU A 50 9.06 9.54 -25.48
CA GLU A 50 9.77 10.54 -26.29
C GLU A 50 10.46 11.63 -25.45
N GLY A 51 10.21 11.69 -24.12
CA GLY A 51 10.77 12.74 -23.24
C GLY A 51 10.13 14.13 -23.45
N LYS A 52 8.93 14.18 -24.02
CA LYS A 52 8.17 15.41 -24.25
C LYS A 52 7.42 15.84 -23.00
N ASP A 53 8.16 16.12 -21.92
CA ASP A 53 7.60 16.32 -20.59
C ASP A 53 6.69 17.53 -20.51
N THR A 54 7.03 18.64 -21.17
CA THR A 54 6.19 19.84 -21.19
C THR A 54 4.82 19.57 -21.83
N GLU A 55 4.80 18.83 -22.94
CA GLU A 55 3.58 18.44 -23.61
C GLU A 55 2.79 17.41 -22.77
N LEU A 56 3.47 16.50 -22.07
CA LEU A 56 2.86 15.54 -21.18
C LEU A 56 2.18 16.22 -19.97
N ILE A 57 2.87 17.19 -19.36
CA ILE A 57 2.30 17.99 -18.25
C ILE A 57 1.06 18.76 -18.74
N ALA A 58 1.18 19.44 -19.88
CA ALA A 58 0.05 20.18 -20.45
C ALA A 58 -1.13 19.25 -20.78
N LEU A 59 -0.87 18.07 -21.35
CA LEU A 59 -1.90 17.07 -21.65
C LEU A 59 -2.64 16.64 -20.36
N ASN A 60 -1.89 16.22 -19.33
CA ASN A 60 -2.51 15.72 -18.10
C ASN A 60 -3.25 16.83 -17.36
N ASN A 61 -2.72 18.06 -17.28
CA ASN A 61 -3.41 19.20 -16.66
C ASN A 61 -4.70 19.56 -17.41
N LYS A 62 -4.69 19.55 -18.75
CA LYS A 62 -5.89 19.75 -19.56
C LYS A 62 -6.94 18.68 -19.25
N ILE A 63 -6.54 17.39 -19.24
CA ILE A 63 -7.45 16.28 -18.95
C ILE A 63 -8.00 16.35 -17.52
N ILE A 64 -7.15 16.67 -16.54
CA ILE A 64 -7.58 16.86 -15.16
C ILE A 64 -8.63 17.97 -15.07
N LYS A 65 -8.42 19.11 -15.75
CA LYS A 65 -9.38 20.20 -15.78
C LYS A 65 -10.70 19.77 -16.42
N GLN A 66 -10.66 19.18 -17.60
CA GLN A 66 -11.86 18.67 -18.30
C GLN A 66 -12.61 17.62 -17.47
N SER A 67 -11.87 16.74 -16.78
CA SER A 67 -12.45 15.71 -15.92
C SER A 67 -13.11 16.31 -14.67
N LYS A 68 -12.54 17.38 -14.09
CA LYS A 68 -13.17 18.13 -12.98
C LYS A 68 -14.47 18.79 -13.43
N GLU A 69 -14.46 19.46 -14.58
CA GLU A 69 -15.62 20.13 -15.14
C GLU A 69 -16.76 19.15 -15.48
N SER A 70 -16.45 17.92 -15.85
CA SER A 70 -17.41 16.86 -16.18
C SER A 70 -17.75 15.90 -15.03
N GLY A 71 -17.12 16.06 -13.85
CA GLY A 71 -17.30 15.15 -12.72
C GLY A 71 -16.63 13.77 -12.90
N TYR A 72 -15.76 13.59 -13.91
CA TYR A 72 -15.12 12.31 -14.21
C TYR A 72 -13.92 12.03 -13.29
N GLN A 73 -14.19 11.51 -12.08
CA GLN A 73 -13.20 11.29 -11.03
C GLN A 73 -12.05 10.37 -11.46
N LYS A 74 -12.34 9.32 -12.24
CA LYS A 74 -11.33 8.41 -12.80
C LYS A 74 -10.30 9.16 -13.65
N GLY A 75 -10.73 10.08 -14.50
CA GLY A 75 -9.83 10.88 -15.33
C GLY A 75 -8.91 11.78 -14.51
N ILE A 76 -9.43 12.38 -13.42
CA ILE A 76 -8.63 13.20 -12.50
C ILE A 76 -7.53 12.35 -11.84
N ALA A 77 -7.92 11.22 -11.23
CA ALA A 77 -7.00 10.35 -10.53
C ALA A 77 -5.92 9.78 -11.46
N TRP A 78 -6.32 9.32 -12.65
CA TRP A 78 -5.37 8.81 -13.63
C TRP A 78 -4.37 9.88 -14.11
N GLY A 79 -4.85 11.10 -14.36
CA GLY A 79 -3.98 12.23 -14.69
C GLY A 79 -2.94 12.51 -13.60
N TYR A 80 -3.33 12.47 -12.33
CA TYR A 80 -2.38 12.61 -11.21
C TYR A 80 -1.36 11.47 -11.16
N ILE A 81 -1.76 10.21 -11.36
CA ILE A 81 -0.83 9.06 -11.41
C ILE A 81 0.19 9.24 -12.54
N ASN A 82 -0.25 9.68 -13.72
CA ASN A 82 0.65 9.93 -14.84
C ASN A 82 1.68 11.05 -14.54
N LEU A 83 1.24 12.14 -13.90
CA LEU A 83 2.14 13.21 -13.46
C LEU A 83 3.12 12.71 -12.40
N ALA A 84 2.66 11.89 -11.46
CA ALA A 84 3.52 11.28 -10.45
C ALA A 84 4.63 10.42 -11.08
N ASN A 85 4.29 9.55 -12.02
CA ASN A 85 5.26 8.75 -12.77
C ASN A 85 6.31 9.62 -13.46
N MET A 86 5.88 10.67 -14.14
CA MET A 86 6.78 11.58 -14.82
C MET A 86 7.75 12.24 -13.84
N TYR A 87 7.23 12.86 -12.76
CA TYR A 87 8.09 13.54 -11.77
C TYR A 87 9.03 12.59 -11.05
N GLY A 88 8.59 11.35 -10.76
CA GLY A 88 9.43 10.30 -10.21
C GLY A 88 10.60 9.93 -11.12
N THR A 89 10.38 9.80 -12.43
CA THR A 89 11.45 9.50 -13.40
C THR A 89 12.42 10.66 -13.62
N MET A 90 12.00 11.91 -13.33
CA MET A 90 12.83 13.10 -13.32
C MET A 90 13.63 13.29 -12.01
N GLY A 91 13.47 12.40 -11.02
CA GLY A 91 14.10 12.52 -9.71
C GLY A 91 13.43 13.55 -8.78
N ARG A 92 12.23 14.05 -9.11
CA ARG A 92 11.46 15.00 -8.30
C ARG A 92 10.49 14.24 -7.38
N TYR A 93 11.04 13.48 -6.45
CA TYR A 93 10.32 12.48 -5.67
C TYR A 93 9.23 13.05 -4.76
N LYS A 94 9.48 14.21 -4.13
CA LYS A 94 8.48 14.92 -3.31
C LYS A 94 7.25 15.33 -4.14
N VAL A 95 7.46 15.85 -5.33
CA VAL A 95 6.36 16.23 -6.25
C VAL A 95 5.57 15.00 -6.68
N SER A 96 6.28 13.90 -7.01
CA SER A 96 5.68 12.61 -7.33
C SER A 96 4.78 12.12 -6.18
N HIS A 97 5.29 12.15 -4.95
CA HIS A 97 4.53 11.74 -3.75
C HIS A 97 3.23 12.54 -3.60
N ASN A 98 3.28 13.86 -3.73
CA ASN A 98 2.10 14.72 -3.61
C ASN A 98 1.02 14.39 -4.65
N TYR A 99 1.40 14.08 -5.89
CA TYR A 99 0.45 13.64 -6.90
C TYR A 99 -0.16 12.27 -6.59
N LEU A 100 0.64 11.31 -6.08
CA LEU A 100 0.11 10.00 -5.65
C LEU A 100 -0.88 10.15 -4.48
N LYS A 101 -0.58 11.02 -3.51
CA LYS A 101 -1.50 11.34 -2.41
C LYS A 101 -2.81 11.93 -2.94
N SER A 102 -2.73 12.89 -3.87
CA SER A 102 -3.91 13.49 -4.49
C SER A 102 -4.74 12.45 -5.26
N ALA A 103 -4.09 11.52 -5.95
CA ALA A 103 -4.77 10.42 -6.63
C ALA A 103 -5.45 9.48 -5.63
N MET A 104 -4.76 9.07 -4.55
CA MET A 104 -5.31 8.20 -3.51
C MET A 104 -6.55 8.81 -2.86
N ALA A 105 -6.54 10.12 -2.58
CA ALA A 105 -7.68 10.81 -1.98
C ALA A 105 -8.98 10.69 -2.81
N ILE A 106 -8.84 10.56 -4.13
CA ILE A 106 -9.97 10.33 -5.06
C ILE A 106 -10.30 8.84 -5.13
N ILE A 107 -9.27 7.99 -5.35
CA ILE A 107 -9.43 6.57 -5.64
C ILE A 107 -10.10 5.81 -4.49
N LYS A 108 -9.83 6.20 -3.23
CA LYS A 108 -10.46 5.57 -2.05
C LYS A 108 -11.99 5.58 -2.07
N ASN A 109 -12.59 6.47 -2.85
CA ASN A 109 -14.04 6.58 -3.01
C ASN A 109 -14.54 5.95 -4.34
N LEU A 110 -13.64 5.29 -5.09
CA LEU A 110 -13.94 4.64 -6.36
C LEU A 110 -13.69 3.14 -6.24
N ASP A 111 -14.60 2.34 -6.74
CA ASP A 111 -14.41 0.88 -6.91
C ASP A 111 -13.77 0.63 -8.29
N ASP A 112 -12.46 0.95 -8.42
CA ASP A 112 -11.73 0.85 -9.68
C ASP A 112 -10.37 0.15 -9.48
N ASP A 113 -10.36 -1.16 -9.70
CA ASP A 113 -9.17 -2.01 -9.56
C ASP A 113 -8.01 -1.54 -10.46
N PHE A 114 -8.28 -1.01 -11.66
CA PHE A 114 -7.25 -0.48 -12.56
C PHE A 114 -6.50 0.72 -11.97
N LEU A 115 -7.24 1.66 -11.38
CA LEU A 115 -6.62 2.81 -10.73
C LEU A 115 -5.80 2.40 -9.51
N TYR A 116 -6.32 1.48 -8.69
CA TYR A 116 -5.55 0.94 -7.56
C TYR A 116 -4.28 0.23 -8.02
N ALA A 117 -4.36 -0.60 -9.08
CA ALA A 117 -3.20 -1.27 -9.64
C ALA A 117 -2.12 -0.28 -10.07
N LYS A 118 -2.49 0.75 -10.84
CA LYS A 118 -1.57 1.80 -11.29
C LYS A 118 -1.00 2.61 -10.13
N LEU A 119 -1.83 3.04 -9.20
CA LEU A 119 -1.43 3.84 -8.06
C LEU A 119 -0.40 3.11 -7.20
N TYR A 120 -0.68 1.86 -6.82
CA TYR A 120 0.24 1.07 -6.01
C TYR A 120 1.51 0.68 -6.76
N HIS A 121 1.45 0.52 -8.07
CA HIS A 121 2.64 0.35 -8.91
C HIS A 121 3.58 1.56 -8.79
N GLU A 122 3.07 2.78 -8.90
CA GLU A 122 3.87 4.00 -8.78
C GLU A 122 4.37 4.24 -7.34
N TYR A 123 3.56 3.96 -6.32
CA TYR A 123 4.03 3.98 -4.93
C TYR A 123 5.16 2.98 -4.70
N GLY A 124 5.07 1.77 -5.26
CA GLY A 124 6.13 0.77 -5.20
C GLY A 124 7.42 1.30 -5.79
N GLN A 125 7.35 1.88 -6.99
CA GLN A 125 8.50 2.45 -7.69
C GLN A 125 9.12 3.61 -6.90
N LEU A 126 8.30 4.54 -6.43
CA LEU A 126 8.77 5.69 -5.64
C LEU A 126 9.49 5.25 -4.37
N ASN A 127 8.90 4.34 -3.60
CA ASN A 127 9.50 3.84 -2.37
C ASN A 127 10.81 3.08 -2.62
N TYR A 128 10.91 2.36 -3.72
CA TYR A 128 12.15 1.66 -4.08
C TYR A 128 13.29 2.63 -4.39
N VAL A 129 13.04 3.64 -5.22
CA VAL A 129 14.08 4.62 -5.60
C VAL A 129 14.49 5.54 -4.45
N THR A 130 13.67 5.66 -3.42
CA THR A 130 13.99 6.37 -2.17
C THR A 130 14.59 5.47 -1.09
N GLY A 131 14.86 4.17 -1.39
CA GLY A 131 15.53 3.25 -0.46
C GLY A 131 14.61 2.47 0.47
N LEU A 132 13.29 2.64 0.39
CA LEU A 132 12.31 1.97 1.23
C LEU A 132 11.86 0.62 0.63
N ALA A 133 12.80 -0.32 0.47
CA ALA A 133 12.59 -1.59 -0.25
C ALA A 133 11.43 -2.44 0.33
N ARG A 134 11.27 -2.54 1.66
CA ARG A 134 10.16 -3.29 2.27
C ARG A 134 8.80 -2.69 1.94
N THR A 135 8.69 -1.36 2.01
CA THR A 135 7.47 -0.63 1.66
C THR A 135 7.17 -0.77 0.16
N ALA A 136 8.19 -0.70 -0.68
CA ALA A 136 8.07 -0.94 -2.11
C ALA A 136 7.49 -2.33 -2.43
N LEU A 137 7.99 -3.39 -1.77
CA LEU A 137 7.47 -4.76 -1.89
C LEU A 137 6.00 -4.88 -1.47
N SER A 138 5.59 -4.20 -0.41
CA SER A 138 4.21 -4.17 0.06
C SER A 138 3.28 -3.54 -0.98
N TYR A 139 3.65 -2.36 -1.51
CA TYR A 139 2.88 -1.69 -2.56
C TYR A 139 2.85 -2.50 -3.87
N ASN A 140 3.97 -3.10 -4.25
CA ASN A 140 4.01 -3.97 -5.42
C ASN A 140 3.08 -5.19 -5.28
N ALA A 141 2.99 -5.80 -4.09
CA ALA A 141 2.04 -6.89 -3.84
C ALA A 141 0.58 -6.44 -4.02
N LYS A 142 0.22 -5.24 -3.53
CA LYS A 142 -1.10 -4.65 -3.74
C LYS A 142 -1.36 -4.37 -5.22
N ALA A 143 -0.37 -3.81 -5.93
CA ALA A 143 -0.49 -3.55 -7.36
C ALA A 143 -0.79 -4.82 -8.16
N ILE A 144 -0.02 -5.89 -7.92
CA ILE A 144 -0.24 -7.21 -8.58
C ILE A 144 -1.60 -7.79 -8.20
N TYR A 145 -2.04 -7.65 -6.95
CA TYR A 145 -3.35 -8.12 -6.51
C TYR A 145 -4.49 -7.47 -7.31
N TYR A 146 -4.48 -6.14 -7.43
CA TYR A 146 -5.51 -5.42 -8.18
C TYR A 146 -5.43 -5.67 -9.69
N GLU A 147 -4.22 -5.72 -10.27
CA GLU A 147 -4.07 -6.01 -11.71
C GLU A 147 -4.55 -7.41 -12.09
N LYS A 148 -4.36 -8.40 -11.21
CA LYS A 148 -4.86 -9.77 -11.44
C LYS A 148 -6.37 -9.86 -11.46
N LYS A 149 -7.09 -9.04 -10.72
CA LYS A 149 -8.56 -8.98 -10.77
C LYS A 149 -9.09 -8.56 -12.15
N LEU A 150 -8.31 -7.80 -12.91
CA LEU A 150 -8.68 -7.36 -14.25
C LEU A 150 -8.55 -8.46 -15.30
N HIS A 151 -7.99 -9.63 -14.92
CA HIS A 151 -7.73 -10.76 -15.83
C HIS A 151 -6.91 -10.40 -17.09
N ASN A 152 -6.23 -9.26 -17.09
CA ASN A 152 -5.42 -8.80 -18.20
C ASN A 152 -3.96 -9.30 -18.07
N LYS A 153 -3.47 -9.92 -19.14
CA LYS A 153 -2.03 -10.06 -19.36
C LYS A 153 -1.57 -8.87 -20.20
N GLY A 154 -0.44 -8.26 -19.83
CA GLY A 154 0.08 -7.15 -20.61
C GLY A 154 1.22 -6.43 -19.90
N TRP A 155 1.63 -5.31 -20.51
CA TRP A 155 2.81 -4.57 -20.10
C TRP A 155 2.80 -4.15 -18.61
N LEU A 156 1.63 -3.81 -18.05
CA LEU A 156 1.55 -3.34 -16.67
C LEU A 156 1.82 -4.50 -15.69
N LEU A 157 1.18 -5.66 -15.88
CA LEU A 157 1.46 -6.85 -15.07
C LEU A 157 2.91 -7.33 -15.25
N GLY A 158 3.41 -7.30 -16.49
CA GLY A 158 4.81 -7.62 -16.80
C GLY A 158 5.78 -6.74 -16.01
N ASN A 159 5.57 -5.42 -16.04
CA ASN A 159 6.38 -4.48 -15.27
C ASN A 159 6.29 -4.71 -13.76
N MET A 160 5.11 -4.99 -13.23
CA MET A 160 4.93 -5.28 -11.79
C MET A 160 5.73 -6.51 -11.35
N TYR A 161 5.78 -7.56 -12.16
CA TYR A 161 6.60 -8.73 -11.87
C TYR A 161 8.09 -8.46 -12.00
N MET A 162 8.52 -7.69 -13.02
CA MET A 162 9.90 -7.25 -13.16
C MET A 162 10.35 -6.42 -11.94
N GLN A 163 9.53 -5.46 -11.53
CA GLN A 163 9.80 -4.67 -10.33
C GLN A 163 9.87 -5.55 -9.07
N ARG A 164 9.00 -6.54 -8.95
CA ARG A 164 9.06 -7.44 -7.81
C ARG A 164 10.37 -8.21 -7.75
N ALA A 165 10.88 -8.64 -8.91
CA ALA A 165 12.20 -9.26 -9.00
C ALA A 165 13.33 -8.32 -8.57
N GLU A 166 13.23 -7.02 -8.90
CA GLU A 166 14.19 -6.00 -8.47
C GLU A 166 14.10 -5.67 -6.98
N PHE A 167 12.88 -5.68 -6.40
CA PHE A 167 12.62 -5.27 -5.02
C PHE A 167 12.91 -6.38 -3.99
N ILE A 168 12.83 -7.64 -4.40
CA ILE A 168 13.15 -8.80 -3.53
C ILE A 168 14.64 -8.79 -3.21
N ASP A 169 14.96 -9.29 -2.01
CA ASP A 169 16.34 -9.56 -1.61
C ASP A 169 17.03 -10.48 -2.63
N GLN A 170 18.08 -9.98 -3.25
CA GLN A 170 18.82 -10.66 -4.32
C GLN A 170 19.56 -11.93 -3.84
N THR A 171 19.57 -12.18 -2.54
CA THR A 171 20.09 -13.45 -1.99
C THR A 171 19.17 -14.63 -2.31
N ASN A 172 17.87 -14.39 -2.52
CA ASN A 172 16.89 -15.41 -2.93
C ASN A 172 16.79 -15.52 -4.45
N LYS A 173 17.82 -16.10 -5.07
CA LYS A 173 17.97 -16.18 -6.53
C LYS A 173 16.81 -16.88 -7.24
N ASP A 174 16.26 -17.94 -6.67
CA ASP A 174 15.16 -18.70 -7.28
C ASP A 174 13.89 -17.86 -7.37
N SER A 175 13.54 -17.17 -6.28
CA SER A 175 12.38 -16.26 -6.29
C SER A 175 12.55 -15.10 -7.25
N VAL A 176 13.74 -14.51 -7.33
CA VAL A 176 14.07 -13.43 -8.27
C VAL A 176 13.86 -13.90 -9.70
N LEU A 177 14.44 -15.05 -10.08
CA LEU A 177 14.34 -15.60 -11.43
C LEU A 177 12.88 -15.94 -11.81
N ILE A 178 12.12 -16.52 -10.90
CA ILE A 178 10.69 -16.81 -11.12
C ILE A 178 9.91 -15.54 -11.48
N TYR A 179 10.17 -14.42 -10.80
CA TYR A 179 9.47 -13.19 -11.09
C TYR A 179 9.93 -12.53 -12.39
N PHE A 180 11.20 -12.62 -12.74
CA PHE A 180 11.69 -12.18 -14.06
C PHE A 180 11.01 -12.96 -15.19
N HIS A 181 10.90 -14.30 -15.08
CA HIS A 181 10.17 -15.10 -16.07
C HIS A 181 8.68 -14.74 -16.12
N LYS A 182 8.00 -14.62 -14.98
CA LYS A 182 6.60 -14.17 -14.95
C LYS A 182 6.41 -12.82 -15.63
N GLY A 183 7.36 -11.90 -15.44
CA GLY A 183 7.32 -10.60 -16.09
C GLY A 183 7.50 -10.69 -17.60
N PHE A 184 8.44 -11.49 -18.07
CA PHE A 184 8.66 -11.73 -19.49
C PHE A 184 7.51 -12.46 -20.16
N ASP A 185 6.92 -13.46 -19.49
CA ASP A 185 5.74 -14.21 -20.00
C ASP A 185 4.49 -13.34 -20.10
N ALA A 186 4.34 -12.36 -19.17
CA ALA A 186 3.22 -11.43 -19.21
C ALA A 186 3.39 -10.35 -20.29
N ASP A 187 4.63 -9.90 -20.54
CA ASP A 187 4.98 -8.89 -21.53
C ASP A 187 6.36 -9.21 -22.17
N PRO A 188 6.40 -9.96 -23.26
CA PRO A 188 7.65 -10.30 -23.95
C PRO A 188 8.20 -9.10 -24.75
N SER A 189 8.54 -8.02 -24.05
CA SER A 189 9.08 -6.78 -24.61
C SER A 189 10.60 -6.73 -24.60
N ALA A 190 11.18 -5.78 -25.35
CA ALA A 190 12.59 -5.52 -25.38
C ALA A 190 13.18 -5.19 -23.99
N ILE A 191 12.43 -4.42 -23.18
CA ILE A 191 12.84 -4.07 -21.81
C ILE A 191 12.91 -5.31 -20.92
N ASN A 192 11.84 -6.13 -20.92
CA ASN A 192 11.77 -7.31 -20.07
C ASN A 192 12.80 -8.37 -20.45
N SER A 193 13.07 -8.52 -21.74
CA SER A 193 14.18 -9.34 -22.24
C SER A 193 15.54 -8.82 -21.77
N SER A 194 15.77 -7.50 -21.79
CA SER A 194 17.02 -6.90 -21.30
C SER A 194 17.24 -7.14 -19.81
N LEU A 195 16.18 -6.98 -18.99
CA LEU A 195 16.24 -7.20 -17.54
C LEU A 195 16.58 -8.65 -17.21
N LEU A 196 15.96 -9.60 -17.92
CA LEU A 196 16.25 -11.02 -17.76
C LEU A 196 17.70 -11.35 -18.19
N GLY A 197 18.18 -10.75 -19.30
CA GLY A 197 19.56 -10.85 -19.72
C GLY A 197 20.55 -10.32 -18.67
N ASN A 198 20.25 -9.18 -18.08
CA ASN A 198 21.05 -8.58 -17.02
C ASN A 198 21.08 -9.44 -15.75
N TYR A 199 19.96 -10.05 -15.38
CA TYR A 199 19.90 -11.02 -14.28
C TYR A 199 20.86 -12.20 -14.52
N HIS A 200 20.83 -12.79 -15.71
CA HIS A 200 21.71 -13.89 -16.06
C HIS A 200 23.19 -13.47 -16.06
N LEU A 201 23.49 -12.25 -16.43
CA LEU A 201 24.85 -11.71 -16.42
C LEU A 201 25.42 -11.61 -15.00
N TRP A 202 24.66 -11.00 -14.08
CA TRP A 202 25.16 -10.63 -12.75
C TRP A 202 24.89 -11.67 -11.67
N GLN A 203 23.71 -12.26 -11.66
CA GLN A 203 23.26 -13.14 -10.58
C GLN A 203 23.54 -14.61 -10.89
N SER A 204 23.15 -15.09 -12.07
CA SER A 204 23.38 -16.48 -12.49
C SER A 204 24.78 -16.73 -13.02
N LYS A 205 25.53 -15.67 -13.38
CA LYS A 205 26.84 -15.77 -14.04
C LYS A 205 26.81 -16.64 -15.31
N ASN A 206 25.66 -16.67 -16.00
CA ASN A 206 25.45 -17.45 -17.21
C ASN A 206 25.53 -16.52 -18.43
N MET A 207 26.71 -16.47 -19.05
CA MET A 207 27.00 -15.60 -20.19
C MET A 207 26.16 -15.94 -21.43
N ASP A 208 25.87 -17.22 -21.67
CA ASP A 208 25.09 -17.65 -22.84
C ASP A 208 23.63 -17.20 -22.72
N SER A 209 23.00 -17.43 -21.57
CA SER A 209 21.66 -16.93 -21.30
C SER A 209 21.60 -15.39 -21.31
N ALA A 210 22.60 -14.72 -20.73
CA ALA A 210 22.69 -13.27 -20.77
C ALA A 210 22.75 -12.75 -22.22
N ALA A 211 23.60 -13.37 -23.06
CA ALA A 211 23.71 -13.01 -24.47
C ALA A 211 22.40 -13.31 -25.24
N LEU A 212 21.77 -14.46 -24.97
CA LEU A 212 20.51 -14.84 -25.60
C LEU A 212 19.43 -13.78 -25.38
N TYR A 213 19.14 -13.46 -24.11
CA TYR A 213 18.07 -12.51 -23.77
C TYR A 213 18.41 -11.06 -24.16
N THR A 214 19.68 -10.64 -24.00
CA THR A 214 20.09 -9.28 -24.37
C THR A 214 20.08 -9.07 -25.90
N ASN A 215 20.52 -10.05 -26.70
CA ASN A 215 20.41 -9.97 -28.15
C ASN A 215 18.94 -10.05 -28.61
N ASN A 216 18.10 -10.86 -27.94
CA ASN A 216 16.68 -10.89 -28.22
C ASN A 216 16.03 -9.52 -27.94
N ALA A 217 16.46 -8.79 -26.91
CA ALA A 217 15.98 -7.45 -26.63
C ALA A 217 16.21 -6.47 -27.80
N LEU A 218 17.38 -6.53 -28.45
CA LEU A 218 17.63 -5.72 -29.63
C LEU A 218 16.70 -6.05 -30.78
N LYS A 219 16.37 -7.34 -30.98
CA LYS A 219 15.45 -7.79 -32.03
C LYS A 219 14.01 -7.40 -31.76
N LEU A 220 13.61 -7.35 -30.48
CA LEU A 220 12.26 -6.97 -30.04
C LEU A 220 12.01 -5.45 -30.08
N LEU A 221 13.06 -4.61 -30.21
CA LEU A 221 12.90 -3.16 -30.37
C LEU A 221 12.16 -2.83 -31.67
N LYS A 222 10.99 -2.18 -31.49
CA LYS A 222 10.17 -1.72 -32.62
C LYS A 222 10.72 -0.42 -33.21
N LYS A 223 10.53 -0.16 -34.49
CA LYS A 223 10.93 1.12 -35.14
C LYS A 223 10.37 2.34 -34.40
N SER A 224 9.18 2.27 -33.86
CA SER A 224 8.54 3.35 -33.05
C SER A 224 9.21 3.59 -31.70
N GLU A 225 10.10 2.72 -31.25
CA GLU A 225 10.80 2.83 -29.97
C GLU A 225 12.21 3.43 -30.14
N TYR A 226 12.68 3.63 -31.36
CA TYR A 226 13.97 4.27 -31.63
C TYR A 226 13.95 5.73 -31.18
N GLY A 227 15.03 6.19 -30.57
CA GLY A 227 15.15 7.51 -29.96
C GLY A 227 14.36 7.70 -28.67
N THR A 228 13.66 6.68 -28.21
CA THR A 228 12.89 6.71 -26.96
C THR A 228 13.67 6.13 -25.78
N VAL A 229 13.14 6.37 -24.57
CA VAL A 229 13.65 5.78 -23.33
C VAL A 229 13.85 4.27 -23.42
N ARG A 230 12.97 3.54 -24.13
CA ARG A 230 13.10 2.08 -24.27
C ARG A 230 14.38 1.68 -24.98
N GLN A 231 14.71 2.35 -26.06
CA GLN A 231 15.99 2.10 -26.75
C GLN A 231 17.20 2.43 -25.86
N GLY A 232 17.15 3.56 -25.12
CA GLY A 232 18.23 3.93 -24.22
C GLY A 232 18.52 2.86 -23.17
N ILE A 233 17.45 2.29 -22.57
CA ILE A 233 17.57 1.21 -21.57
C ILE A 233 18.13 -0.08 -22.23
N VAL A 234 17.60 -0.49 -23.36
CA VAL A 234 18.09 -1.70 -24.08
C VAL A 234 19.57 -1.54 -24.47
N TYR A 235 19.96 -0.38 -24.96
CA TYR A 235 21.35 -0.11 -25.29
C TYR A 235 22.27 -0.13 -24.07
N SER A 236 21.81 0.35 -22.90
CA SER A 236 22.63 0.29 -21.70
C SER A 236 22.89 -1.16 -21.26
N PHE A 237 21.90 -2.04 -21.32
CA PHE A 237 22.09 -3.46 -21.00
C PHE A 237 22.93 -4.21 -22.03
N TYR A 238 22.77 -3.88 -23.33
CA TYR A 238 23.62 -4.45 -24.35
C TYR A 238 25.09 -4.02 -24.19
N ALA A 239 25.31 -2.77 -23.84
CA ALA A 239 26.66 -2.27 -23.54
C ALA A 239 27.26 -2.99 -22.31
N THR A 240 26.45 -3.30 -21.30
CA THR A 240 26.93 -4.07 -20.15
C THR A 240 27.34 -5.48 -20.53
N LEU A 241 26.61 -6.16 -21.42
CA LEU A 241 27.01 -7.45 -21.97
C LEU A 241 28.34 -7.38 -22.73
N LEU A 242 28.52 -6.34 -23.56
CA LEU A 242 29.77 -6.12 -24.30
C LEU A 242 30.95 -5.84 -23.37
N PHE A 243 30.73 -5.04 -22.31
CA PHE A 243 31.72 -4.77 -21.29
C PHE A 243 32.22 -6.06 -20.62
N GLU A 244 31.31 -6.93 -20.23
CA GLU A 244 31.65 -8.22 -19.62
C GLU A 244 32.35 -9.18 -20.62
N LYS A 245 32.04 -9.05 -21.89
CA LYS A 245 32.79 -9.72 -22.99
C LYS A 245 34.16 -9.08 -23.30
N LYS A 246 34.52 -8.02 -22.57
CA LYS A 246 35.76 -7.24 -22.74
C LYS A 246 35.87 -6.46 -24.07
N ASP A 247 34.75 -6.29 -24.77
CA ASP A 247 34.67 -5.42 -25.96
C ASP A 247 34.39 -3.98 -25.51
N TYR A 248 35.38 -3.36 -24.88
CA TYR A 248 35.22 -2.07 -24.20
C TYR A 248 34.93 -0.91 -25.16
N GLU A 249 35.49 -0.93 -26.37
CA GLU A 249 35.23 0.11 -27.37
C GLU A 249 33.77 0.11 -27.81
N MET A 250 33.25 -1.06 -28.17
CA MET A 250 31.85 -1.18 -28.56
C MET A 250 30.91 -0.92 -27.40
N ALA A 251 31.25 -1.39 -26.18
CA ALA A 251 30.49 -1.10 -24.95
C ALA A 251 30.39 0.41 -24.72
N LEU A 252 31.52 1.14 -24.82
CA LEU A 252 31.55 2.60 -24.67
C LEU A 252 30.63 3.29 -25.68
N GLY A 253 30.68 2.84 -26.95
CA GLY A 253 29.83 3.37 -28.00
C GLY A 253 28.32 3.24 -27.68
N PHE A 254 27.88 2.08 -27.19
CA PHE A 254 26.49 1.84 -26.81
C PHE A 254 26.10 2.54 -25.53
N TYR A 255 26.98 2.61 -24.53
CA TYR A 255 26.72 3.37 -23.30
C TYR A 255 26.52 4.87 -23.58
N LYS A 256 27.34 5.47 -24.46
CA LYS A 256 27.19 6.87 -24.89
C LYS A 256 25.87 7.08 -25.60
N LYS A 257 25.51 6.24 -26.56
CA LYS A 257 24.20 6.31 -27.23
C LYS A 257 23.04 6.20 -26.23
N ALA A 258 23.15 5.32 -25.23
CA ALA A 258 22.17 5.20 -24.18
C ALA A 258 22.09 6.49 -23.34
N ALA A 259 23.22 7.05 -22.93
CA ALA A 259 23.30 8.28 -22.16
C ALA A 259 22.67 9.46 -22.92
N ASP A 260 23.00 9.64 -24.20
CA ASP A 260 22.44 10.70 -25.04
C ASP A 260 20.89 10.62 -25.10
N ILE A 261 20.35 9.41 -25.28
CA ILE A 261 18.91 9.18 -25.29
C ILE A 261 18.30 9.49 -23.92
N LEU A 262 18.89 9.01 -22.82
CA LEU A 262 18.36 9.21 -21.47
C LEU A 262 18.44 10.68 -21.03
N VAL A 263 19.48 11.41 -21.42
CA VAL A 263 19.60 12.86 -21.24
C VAL A 263 18.51 13.58 -22.04
N LYS A 264 18.41 13.29 -23.35
CA LYS A 264 17.39 13.89 -24.23
C LYS A 264 15.96 13.65 -23.72
N THR A 265 15.71 12.47 -23.17
CA THR A 265 14.39 12.08 -22.63
C THR A 265 14.25 12.40 -21.14
N LYS A 266 15.19 13.10 -20.54
CA LYS A 266 15.20 13.59 -19.14
C LYS A 266 14.97 12.48 -18.10
N ARG A 267 15.53 11.30 -18.35
CA ARG A 267 15.44 10.15 -17.41
C ARG A 267 16.58 10.18 -16.40
N VAL A 268 16.58 11.24 -15.59
CA VAL A 268 17.69 11.60 -14.69
C VAL A 268 17.99 10.49 -13.67
N ASN A 269 16.98 9.80 -13.18
CA ASN A 269 17.12 8.70 -12.21
C ASN A 269 17.90 7.47 -12.76
N LYS A 270 18.08 7.34 -14.08
CA LYS A 270 18.82 6.24 -14.70
C LYS A 270 20.28 6.61 -15.03
N LEU A 271 20.63 7.90 -14.98
CA LEU A 271 21.93 8.38 -15.42
C LEU A 271 23.09 8.07 -14.47
N PRO A 272 22.97 8.11 -13.11
CA PRO A 272 24.11 7.86 -12.22
C PRO A 272 24.78 6.50 -12.48
N GLY A 273 24.00 5.44 -12.54
CA GLY A 273 24.50 4.09 -12.83
C GLY A 273 25.13 3.99 -14.24
N LEU A 274 24.52 4.63 -15.23
CA LEU A 274 25.04 4.63 -16.59
C LEU A 274 26.36 5.41 -16.69
N TYR A 275 26.49 6.57 -16.06
CA TYR A 275 27.76 7.33 -16.02
C TYR A 275 28.84 6.57 -15.28
N GLN A 276 28.50 5.83 -14.22
CA GLN A 276 29.44 4.95 -13.54
C GLN A 276 29.95 3.85 -14.48
N GLN A 277 29.09 3.23 -15.29
CA GLN A 277 29.53 2.23 -16.29
C GLN A 277 30.40 2.83 -17.38
N ILE A 278 30.10 4.04 -17.83
CA ILE A 278 30.96 4.78 -18.80
C ILE A 278 32.33 5.05 -18.16
N ALA A 279 32.38 5.50 -16.92
CA ALA A 279 33.63 5.73 -16.19
C ALA A 279 34.48 4.46 -16.13
N LEU A 280 33.89 3.35 -15.64
CA LEU A 280 34.57 2.05 -15.58
C LEU A 280 35.09 1.61 -16.94
N THR A 281 34.32 1.86 -18.00
CA THR A 281 34.74 1.50 -19.37
C THR A 281 35.93 2.33 -19.83
N TYR A 282 35.96 3.64 -19.52
CA TYR A 282 37.14 4.47 -19.78
C TYR A 282 38.37 4.02 -18.99
N GLY A 283 38.19 3.58 -17.75
CA GLY A 283 39.25 2.99 -16.94
C GLY A 283 39.85 1.75 -17.58
N LYS A 284 39.01 0.86 -18.18
CA LYS A 284 39.48 -0.31 -18.95
C LYS A 284 40.21 0.05 -20.25
N LEU A 285 39.89 1.20 -20.81
CA LEU A 285 40.55 1.77 -21.98
C LEU A 285 41.76 2.67 -21.64
N ASN A 286 42.21 2.68 -20.39
CA ASN A 286 43.34 3.47 -19.87
C ASN A 286 43.16 5.00 -20.00
N ASN A 287 41.95 5.51 -20.10
CA ASN A 287 41.67 6.95 -20.17
C ASN A 287 41.25 7.47 -18.78
N LYS A 288 42.23 7.78 -17.94
CA LYS A 288 42.05 8.21 -16.55
C LYS A 288 41.32 9.56 -16.40
N GLU A 289 41.52 10.47 -17.35
CA GLU A 289 40.86 11.78 -17.33
C GLU A 289 39.35 11.61 -17.48
N ARG A 290 38.92 10.89 -18.50
CA ARG A 290 37.47 10.62 -18.74
C ARG A 290 36.85 9.72 -17.69
N GLU A 291 37.59 8.75 -17.14
CA GLU A 291 37.14 7.93 -16.02
C GLU A 291 36.77 8.85 -14.85
N SER A 292 37.64 9.75 -14.43
CA SER A 292 37.40 10.68 -13.31
C SER A 292 36.24 11.63 -13.61
N GLU A 293 36.15 12.18 -14.80
CA GLU A 293 35.05 13.06 -15.23
C GLU A 293 33.70 12.39 -15.08
N TYR A 294 33.53 11.16 -15.55
CA TYR A 294 32.25 10.47 -15.51
C TYR A 294 31.89 9.95 -14.12
N PHE A 295 32.87 9.59 -13.28
CA PHE A 295 32.62 9.32 -11.86
C PHE A 295 32.13 10.57 -11.15
N ALA A 296 32.71 11.74 -11.37
CA ALA A 296 32.26 12.99 -10.80
C ALA A 296 30.81 13.33 -11.21
N LYS A 297 30.46 13.17 -12.50
CA LYS A 297 29.09 13.35 -13.01
C LYS A 297 28.10 12.39 -12.33
N ALA A 298 28.48 11.12 -12.19
CA ALA A 298 27.64 10.11 -11.53
C ALA A 298 27.38 10.48 -10.07
N GLU A 299 28.42 10.88 -9.35
CA GLU A 299 28.35 11.21 -7.91
C GLU A 299 27.54 12.48 -7.65
N GLN A 300 27.76 13.54 -8.45
CA GLN A 300 26.99 14.77 -8.35
C GLN A 300 25.48 14.52 -8.51
N LEU A 301 25.14 13.72 -9.54
CA LEU A 301 23.75 13.42 -9.82
C LEU A 301 23.13 12.48 -8.74
N ARG A 302 23.90 11.54 -8.20
CA ARG A 302 23.49 10.67 -7.10
C ARG A 302 23.12 11.49 -5.86
N LYS A 303 23.97 12.43 -5.46
CA LYS A 303 23.71 13.33 -4.32
C LYS A 303 22.41 14.12 -4.48
N THR A 304 22.17 14.65 -5.69
CA THR A 304 20.92 15.38 -5.99
C THR A 304 19.69 14.48 -5.85
N LEU A 305 19.77 13.25 -6.32
CA LEU A 305 18.67 12.28 -6.23
C LEU A 305 18.44 11.80 -4.78
N GLU A 306 19.50 11.59 -4.02
CA GLU A 306 19.44 11.21 -2.59
C GLU A 306 18.79 12.32 -1.77
N GLN A 307 19.17 13.59 -1.99
CA GLN A 307 18.52 14.73 -1.33
C GLN A 307 17.02 14.78 -1.64
N SER A 308 16.64 14.65 -2.90
CA SER A 308 15.22 14.59 -3.30
C SER A 308 14.49 13.38 -2.69
N GLY A 309 15.19 12.26 -2.51
CA GLY A 309 14.69 11.06 -1.85
C GLY A 309 14.41 11.29 -0.36
N THR A 310 15.35 11.90 0.36
CA THR A 310 15.22 12.25 1.77
C THR A 310 14.01 13.17 2.00
N GLU A 311 13.89 14.23 1.20
CA GLU A 311 12.74 15.14 1.27
C GLU A 311 11.38 14.44 1.05
N ALA A 312 11.34 13.43 0.19
CA ALA A 312 10.11 12.65 -0.04
C ALA A 312 9.80 11.70 1.12
N ILE A 313 10.83 11.11 1.74
CA ILE A 313 10.68 10.25 2.92
C ILE A 313 10.18 11.06 4.11
N ASP A 314 10.80 12.21 4.40
CA ASP A 314 10.41 13.09 5.50
C ASP A 314 8.95 13.53 5.37
N LEU A 315 8.51 13.88 4.15
CA LEU A 315 7.12 14.20 3.89
C LEU A 315 6.20 13.00 4.15
N SER A 316 6.57 11.82 3.68
CA SER A 316 5.78 10.59 3.89
C SER A 316 5.67 10.21 5.36
N LEU A 317 6.75 10.41 6.13
CA LEU A 317 6.78 10.15 7.57
C LEU A 317 5.88 11.13 8.34
N THR A 318 5.99 12.43 8.02
CA THR A 318 5.15 13.46 8.62
C THR A 318 3.67 13.17 8.38
N GLU A 319 3.31 12.81 7.14
CA GLU A 319 1.93 12.47 6.79
C GLU A 319 1.44 11.19 7.49
N ALA A 320 2.30 10.19 7.66
CA ALA A 320 1.94 8.97 8.38
C ALA A 320 1.68 9.24 9.88
N ILE A 321 2.45 10.15 10.49
CA ILE A 321 2.24 10.60 11.88
C ILE A 321 0.92 11.36 11.97
N GLU A 322 0.69 12.36 11.10
CA GLU A 322 -0.56 13.14 11.07
C GLU A 322 -1.79 12.25 10.82
N GLN A 323 -1.67 11.25 9.96
CA GLN A 323 -2.77 10.32 9.71
C GLN A 323 -3.08 9.47 10.94
N LYS A 324 -2.04 8.97 11.62
CA LYS A 324 -2.19 8.20 12.85
C LYS A 324 -2.83 9.04 13.95
N ASP A 325 -2.38 10.27 14.16
CA ASP A 325 -2.95 11.18 15.15
C ASP A 325 -4.42 11.48 14.84
N ASN A 326 -4.79 11.65 13.57
CA ASN A 326 -6.17 11.86 13.15
C ASN A 326 -7.04 10.60 13.32
N GLU A 327 -6.49 9.40 13.07
CA GLU A 327 -7.18 8.12 13.31
C GLU A 327 -7.42 7.92 14.81
N ASP A 328 -6.42 8.18 15.65
CA ASP A 328 -6.53 8.09 17.11
C ASP A 328 -7.58 9.10 17.65
N LEU A 329 -7.57 10.34 17.15
CA LEU A 329 -8.60 11.34 17.49
C LEU A 329 -9.99 10.90 17.04
N SER A 330 -10.14 10.32 15.86
CA SER A 330 -11.43 9.86 15.36
C SER A 330 -12.00 8.73 16.22
N ILE A 331 -11.15 7.81 16.66
CA ILE A 331 -11.52 6.72 17.59
C ILE A 331 -11.98 7.30 18.94
N ILE A 332 -11.28 8.32 19.44
CA ILE A 332 -11.67 9.03 20.69
C ILE A 332 -13.05 9.69 20.52
N PHE A 333 -13.29 10.40 19.40
CA PHE A 333 -14.58 11.04 19.14
C PHE A 333 -15.71 10.03 18.98
N ILE A 334 -15.47 8.88 18.32
CA ILE A 334 -16.44 7.80 18.21
C ILE A 334 -16.74 7.22 19.60
N GLY A 335 -15.70 7.02 20.43
CA GLY A 335 -15.84 6.57 21.82
C GLY A 335 -16.67 7.53 22.67
N ILE A 336 -16.40 8.83 22.59
CA ILE A 336 -17.18 9.87 23.27
C ILE A 336 -18.65 9.89 22.78
N GLY A 337 -18.86 9.80 21.46
CA GLY A 337 -20.19 9.72 20.87
C GLY A 337 -20.99 8.52 21.37
N ALA A 338 -20.36 7.34 21.46
CA ALA A 338 -20.97 6.13 22.01
C ALA A 338 -21.33 6.29 23.48
N ILE A 339 -20.47 6.91 24.30
CA ILE A 339 -20.75 7.19 25.71
C ILE A 339 -21.96 8.14 25.86
N ILE A 340 -22.01 9.21 25.06
CA ILE A 340 -23.14 10.17 25.06
C ILE A 340 -24.44 9.45 24.68
N LEU A 341 -24.39 8.56 23.69
CA LEU A 341 -25.54 7.76 23.26
C LEU A 341 -26.05 6.84 24.41
N ILE A 342 -25.13 6.14 25.08
CA ILE A 342 -25.47 5.28 26.22
C ILE A 342 -26.08 6.07 27.37
N ILE A 343 -25.52 7.24 27.69
CA ILE A 343 -26.08 8.14 28.72
C ILE A 343 -27.49 8.60 28.31
N SER A 344 -27.67 9.00 27.04
CA SER A 344 -28.98 9.45 26.53
C SER A 344 -30.04 8.37 26.62
N ILE A 345 -29.68 7.13 26.22
CA ILE A 345 -30.55 5.95 26.34
C ILE A 345 -30.87 5.66 27.83
N SER A 346 -29.87 5.73 28.70
CA SER A 346 -30.03 5.49 30.12
C SER A 346 -30.97 6.52 30.77
N VAL A 347 -30.80 7.79 30.43
CA VAL A 347 -31.69 8.89 30.88
C VAL A 347 -33.11 8.70 30.36
N PHE A 348 -33.25 8.35 29.07
CA PHE A 348 -34.56 8.05 28.47
C PHE A 348 -35.26 6.90 29.15
N LEU A 349 -34.54 5.79 29.41
CA LEU A 349 -35.07 4.63 30.12
C LEU A 349 -35.43 4.98 31.59
N TYR A 350 -34.60 5.80 32.26
CA TYR A 350 -34.88 6.30 33.60
C TYR A 350 -36.16 7.14 33.65
N ILE A 351 -36.35 8.07 32.70
CA ILE A 351 -37.56 8.90 32.60
C ILE A 351 -38.78 8.02 32.28
N LYS A 352 -38.64 7.06 31.37
CA LYS A 352 -39.70 6.10 31.02
C LYS A 352 -40.10 5.26 32.24
N ASN A 353 -39.12 4.71 32.97
CA ASN A 353 -39.36 3.93 34.18
C ASN A 353 -39.98 4.76 35.34
N LYS A 354 -39.59 6.05 35.45
CA LYS A 354 -40.19 6.97 36.42
C LYS A 354 -41.66 7.27 36.09
N LYS A 355 -42.02 7.35 34.80
CA LYS A 355 -43.44 7.45 34.37
C LYS A 355 -44.21 6.17 34.66
N HIS A 356 -43.60 4.98 34.46
CA HIS A 356 -44.23 3.70 34.76
C HIS A 356 -44.37 3.44 36.28
N LYS A 357 -43.41 3.90 37.11
CA LYS A 357 -43.53 3.80 38.59
C LYS A 357 -44.65 4.63 39.19
N LYS A 358 -45.14 5.68 38.53
CA LYS A 358 -46.31 6.43 38.96
C LYS A 358 -47.65 5.71 38.69
N VAL A 359 -47.65 4.65 37.88
CA VAL A 359 -48.86 3.90 37.52
C VAL A 359 -48.99 2.57 38.28
N ASN A 360 -47.88 2.03 38.88
CA ASN A 360 -47.88 0.72 39.53
C ASN A 360 -47.51 0.75 41.00
N ILE A 361 -48.11 1.66 41.79
CA ILE A 361 -48.13 1.56 43.28
C ILE A 361 -49.38 0.81 43.73
N SER A 362 -49.84 -0.17 43.00
CA SER A 362 -50.77 -1.18 43.49
C SER A 362 -50.57 -2.44 42.67
N LEU A 363 -49.82 -3.36 43.20
CA LEU A 363 -49.85 -4.80 43.01
C LEU A 363 -48.44 -5.43 42.98
N HIS A 364 -48.29 -6.27 43.99
CA HIS A 364 -47.34 -7.37 44.12
C HIS A 364 -45.95 -7.15 44.70
N GLN A 365 -45.92 -7.35 46.04
CA GLN A 365 -44.97 -8.28 46.67
C GLN A 365 -45.13 -9.65 46.02
N GLU A 366 -44.05 -10.17 45.48
CA GLU A 366 -43.57 -11.56 45.39
C GLU A 366 -42.71 -11.72 44.16
N ASN A 367 -41.42 -11.82 44.38
CA ASN A 367 -40.50 -12.83 43.88
C ASN A 367 -39.04 -12.35 43.99
N SER A 368 -38.54 -12.47 45.20
CA SER A 368 -37.10 -12.55 45.46
C SER A 368 -36.67 -13.98 45.12
N LEU A 369 -35.84 -14.17 44.15
CA LEU A 369 -34.77 -15.17 44.03
C LEU A 369 -34.43 -15.45 42.55
N GLU A 370 -33.58 -14.61 41.97
CA GLU A 370 -32.71 -15.00 40.86
C GLU A 370 -31.92 -13.79 40.31
N SER A 371 -30.87 -13.39 41.01
CA SER A 371 -29.82 -12.55 40.45
C SER A 371 -28.54 -12.62 41.28
N LEU A 372 -28.02 -13.82 41.42
CA LEU A 372 -26.65 -14.03 41.85
C LEU A 372 -25.94 -14.73 40.71
N THR A 373 -25.32 -13.97 39.78
CA THR A 373 -24.11 -14.37 39.03
C THR A 373 -23.80 -13.37 37.96
N LYS A 374 -22.99 -12.40 38.28
CA LYS A 374 -21.95 -11.79 37.48
C LYS A 374 -21.21 -10.75 38.34
N GLU A 375 -20.46 -11.25 39.29
CA GLU A 375 -19.50 -10.42 40.01
C GLU A 375 -18.44 -9.97 39.03
N LYS A 376 -18.41 -8.68 38.72
CA LYS A 376 -17.36 -8.03 37.97
C LYS A 376 -16.08 -8.15 38.79
N ILE A 377 -15.08 -8.90 38.27
CA ILE A 377 -13.75 -9.01 38.89
C ILE A 377 -13.24 -7.60 39.18
N SER A 378 -12.85 -7.33 40.45
CA SER A 378 -12.34 -6.02 40.82
C SER A 378 -11.05 -5.71 40.05
N LYS A 379 -10.83 -4.43 39.79
CA LYS A 379 -9.63 -3.97 39.04
C LYS A 379 -8.32 -4.41 39.72
N GLU A 380 -8.33 -4.50 41.04
CA GLU A 380 -7.20 -4.96 41.85
C GLU A 380 -6.92 -6.44 41.65
N ASN A 381 -7.95 -7.30 41.74
CA ASN A 381 -7.81 -8.74 41.46
C ASN A 381 -7.34 -9.04 40.06
N PHE A 382 -7.78 -8.24 39.07
CA PHE A 382 -7.34 -8.40 37.68
C PHE A 382 -5.87 -8.04 37.52
N THR A 383 -5.39 -6.95 38.15
CA THR A 383 -3.99 -6.54 38.11
C THR A 383 -3.10 -7.58 38.79
N GLU A 384 -3.49 -8.09 39.95
CA GLU A 384 -2.80 -9.15 40.67
C GLU A 384 -2.64 -10.42 39.80
N LEU A 385 -3.69 -10.82 39.10
CA LEU A 385 -3.65 -11.99 38.20
C LEU A 385 -2.69 -11.78 37.02
N LEU A 386 -2.62 -10.57 36.46
CA LEU A 386 -1.67 -10.23 35.40
C LEU A 386 -0.22 -10.35 35.89
N ASP A 387 0.07 -9.86 37.10
CA ASP A 387 1.43 -9.89 37.65
C ASP A 387 1.89 -11.32 37.99
N LEU A 388 1.00 -12.12 38.55
CA LEU A 388 1.26 -13.55 38.82
C LEU A 388 1.48 -14.34 37.52
N ALA A 389 0.72 -14.03 36.46
CA ALA A 389 0.89 -14.69 35.17
C ALA A 389 2.23 -14.30 34.51
N LYS A 390 2.60 -13.02 34.54
CA LYS A 390 3.87 -12.51 33.96
C LYS A 390 5.11 -13.05 34.67
N SER A 391 5.03 -13.20 35.99
CA SER A 391 6.13 -13.78 36.79
C SER A 391 6.21 -15.31 36.77
N ASN A 392 5.28 -15.98 36.05
CA ASN A 392 5.12 -17.43 36.04
C ASN A 392 5.02 -18.03 37.44
N ASP A 393 4.33 -17.34 38.36
CA ASP A 393 4.20 -17.75 39.75
C ASP A 393 3.33 -19.00 39.88
N ALA A 394 3.77 -19.96 40.66
CA ALA A 394 3.04 -21.21 40.92
C ALA A 394 1.65 -21.00 41.54
N LYS A 395 1.42 -19.85 42.18
CA LYS A 395 0.12 -19.46 42.78
C LYS A 395 -0.89 -18.95 41.75
N PHE A 396 -0.45 -18.60 40.52
CA PHE A 396 -1.30 -18.01 39.48
C PHE A 396 -2.60 -18.78 39.25
N ILE A 397 -2.50 -20.10 39.01
CA ILE A 397 -3.66 -20.91 38.66
C ILE A 397 -4.67 -21.01 39.81
N LYS A 398 -4.17 -21.15 41.04
CA LYS A 398 -5.04 -21.23 42.24
C LYS A 398 -5.72 -19.88 42.48
N ARG A 399 -5.00 -18.78 42.37
CA ARG A 399 -5.54 -17.43 42.53
C ARG A 399 -6.55 -17.09 41.43
N PHE A 400 -6.30 -17.52 40.19
CA PHE A 400 -7.27 -17.34 39.12
C PHE A 400 -8.56 -18.12 39.36
N GLU A 401 -8.48 -19.34 39.86
CA GLU A 401 -9.67 -20.15 40.24
C GLU A 401 -10.49 -19.49 41.36
N GLU A 402 -9.84 -18.88 42.34
CA GLU A 402 -10.51 -18.13 43.43
C GLU A 402 -11.23 -16.88 42.88
N VAL A 403 -10.63 -16.15 41.94
CA VAL A 403 -11.15 -14.90 41.40
C VAL A 403 -12.19 -15.13 40.30
N ASN A 404 -12.05 -16.18 39.50
CA ASN A 404 -12.96 -16.54 38.41
C ASN A 404 -13.28 -18.06 38.41
N PRO A 405 -13.98 -18.57 39.42
CA PRO A 405 -14.35 -19.99 39.48
C PRO A 405 -15.25 -20.40 38.31
N GLY A 406 -16.06 -19.49 37.78
CA GLY A 406 -17.01 -19.76 36.70
C GLY A 406 -16.34 -20.29 35.42
N LEU A 407 -15.18 -19.72 35.03
CA LEU A 407 -14.45 -20.17 33.86
C LEU A 407 -14.00 -21.62 34.00
N PHE A 408 -13.43 -22.00 35.16
CA PHE A 408 -12.93 -23.37 35.34
C PHE A 408 -14.06 -24.38 35.41
N LEU A 409 -15.17 -24.04 36.08
CA LEU A 409 -16.34 -24.88 36.08
C LEU A 409 -16.92 -25.11 34.69
N SER A 410 -16.96 -24.06 33.85
CA SER A 410 -17.44 -24.16 32.49
C SER A 410 -16.50 -25.03 31.63
N LEU A 411 -15.17 -24.85 31.74
CA LEU A 411 -14.21 -25.63 31.02
C LEU A 411 -14.22 -27.11 31.41
N LEU A 412 -14.32 -27.41 32.71
CA LEU A 412 -14.36 -28.80 33.21
C LEU A 412 -15.71 -29.49 32.89
N LYS A 413 -16.78 -28.76 32.68
CA LYS A 413 -18.04 -29.29 32.12
C LYS A 413 -17.88 -29.71 30.66
N ILE A 414 -17.09 -28.96 29.85
CA ILE A 414 -16.83 -29.31 28.46
C ILE A 414 -15.87 -30.52 28.37
N ASN A 415 -14.82 -30.52 29.20
CA ASN A 415 -13.88 -31.64 29.26
C ASN A 415 -13.25 -31.73 30.65
N SER A 416 -13.65 -32.77 31.41
CA SER A 416 -13.15 -33.04 32.75
C SER A 416 -11.71 -33.53 32.83
N GLN A 417 -11.07 -33.84 31.69
CA GLN A 417 -9.68 -34.33 31.57
C GLN A 417 -8.67 -33.22 31.30
N LEU A 418 -9.03 -31.95 31.51
CA LEU A 418 -8.09 -30.85 31.36
C LEU A 418 -7.05 -30.86 32.49
N THR A 419 -5.78 -30.82 32.09
CA THR A 419 -4.65 -30.75 33.02
C THR A 419 -4.48 -29.36 33.61
N LYS A 420 -3.80 -29.22 34.76
CA LYS A 420 -3.47 -27.91 35.35
C LYS A 420 -2.72 -26.98 34.36
N SER A 421 -1.83 -27.53 33.53
CA SER A 421 -1.11 -26.76 32.51
C SER A 421 -2.06 -26.27 31.40
N GLU A 422 -3.08 -27.03 31.04
CA GLU A 422 -4.08 -26.61 30.05
C GLU A 422 -5.02 -25.57 30.62
N LEU A 423 -5.45 -25.72 31.89
CA LEU A 423 -6.25 -24.69 32.58
C LEU A 423 -5.47 -23.38 32.75
N SER A 424 -4.17 -23.45 33.05
CA SER A 424 -3.29 -22.27 33.09
C SER A 424 -3.21 -21.58 31.72
N LEU A 425 -3.09 -22.34 30.63
CA LEU A 425 -3.12 -21.79 29.28
C LEU A 425 -4.48 -21.11 28.97
N CYS A 426 -5.60 -21.71 29.39
CA CYS A 426 -6.93 -21.11 29.26
C CYS A 426 -7.04 -19.78 30.02
N ALA A 427 -6.54 -19.74 31.25
CA ALA A 427 -6.52 -18.53 32.08
C ALA A 427 -5.69 -17.40 31.46
N MET A 428 -4.50 -17.74 30.90
CA MET A 428 -3.65 -16.74 30.21
C MET A 428 -4.31 -16.23 28.94
N ILE A 429 -5.01 -17.07 28.15
CA ILE A 429 -5.76 -16.63 26.98
C ILE A 429 -6.95 -15.74 27.40
N TRP A 430 -7.65 -16.10 28.47
CA TRP A 430 -8.75 -15.30 29.02
C TRP A 430 -8.29 -13.91 29.48
N LEU A 431 -7.07 -13.82 30.08
CA LEU A 431 -6.43 -12.54 30.42
C LEU A 431 -5.93 -11.73 29.21
N GLY A 432 -6.07 -12.24 27.98
CA GLY A 432 -5.74 -11.54 26.75
C GLY A 432 -4.29 -11.66 26.31
N PHE A 433 -3.45 -12.53 26.91
CA PHE A 433 -2.06 -12.69 26.52
C PHE A 433 -1.92 -13.31 25.12
N SER A 434 -1.12 -12.69 24.27
CA SER A 434 -0.78 -13.24 22.95
C SER A 434 0.04 -14.54 23.07
N SER A 435 0.10 -15.30 21.98
CA SER A 435 0.93 -16.53 21.98
C SER A 435 2.41 -16.24 22.21
N LYS A 436 2.88 -15.04 21.88
CA LYS A 436 4.24 -14.59 22.13
C LYS A 436 4.44 -14.29 23.62
N ASP A 437 3.51 -13.51 24.22
CA ASP A 437 3.56 -13.20 25.65
C ASP A 437 3.52 -14.50 26.51
N ILE A 438 2.64 -15.44 26.16
CA ILE A 438 2.57 -16.73 26.84
C ILE A 438 3.90 -17.52 26.73
N ALA A 439 4.54 -17.47 25.56
CA ALA A 439 5.84 -18.13 25.35
C ALA A 439 6.92 -17.49 26.23
N ASP A 440 6.98 -16.16 26.25
CA ASP A 440 7.95 -15.38 27.00
C ASP A 440 7.78 -15.58 28.52
N TYR A 441 6.56 -15.51 29.04
CA TYR A 441 6.28 -15.64 30.48
C TYR A 441 6.37 -17.09 30.98
N THR A 442 6.11 -18.09 30.16
CA THR A 442 6.20 -19.50 30.53
C THR A 442 7.54 -20.16 30.15
N PHE A 443 8.47 -19.38 29.60
CA PHE A 443 9.82 -19.84 29.17
C PHE A 443 9.81 -21.02 28.20
N ILE A 444 8.83 -21.05 27.27
CA ILE A 444 8.75 -22.08 26.22
C ILE A 444 8.79 -21.44 24.83
N GLN A 445 9.15 -22.23 23.82
CA GLN A 445 9.18 -21.74 22.45
C GLN A 445 7.78 -21.35 21.96
N HIS A 446 7.66 -20.26 21.20
CA HIS A 446 6.40 -19.79 20.60
C HIS A 446 5.65 -20.90 19.82
N ARG A 447 6.41 -21.73 19.06
CA ARG A 447 5.84 -22.87 18.34
C ARG A 447 5.18 -23.90 19.27
N SER A 448 5.72 -24.08 20.46
CA SER A 448 5.15 -24.97 21.48
C SER A 448 3.83 -24.43 22.01
N VAL A 449 3.70 -23.12 22.20
CA VAL A 449 2.42 -22.49 22.59
C VAL A 449 1.37 -22.70 21.51
N GLN A 450 1.71 -22.50 20.24
CA GLN A 450 0.80 -22.74 19.11
C GLN A 450 0.32 -24.20 19.05
N THR A 451 1.24 -25.14 19.27
CA THR A 451 0.89 -26.57 19.35
C THR A 451 -0.05 -26.87 20.51
N LYS A 452 0.20 -26.29 21.70
CA LYS A 452 -0.68 -26.42 22.87
C LYS A 452 -2.06 -25.83 22.63
N LYS A 453 -2.15 -24.64 22.00
CA LYS A 453 -3.44 -24.03 21.59
C LYS A 453 -4.19 -24.91 20.59
N GLY A 454 -3.51 -25.53 19.64
CA GLY A 454 -4.12 -26.46 18.68
C GLY A 454 -4.69 -27.73 19.35
N ARG A 455 -3.96 -28.30 20.32
CA ARG A 455 -4.44 -29.45 21.12
C ARG A 455 -5.62 -29.06 22.03
N LEU A 456 -5.56 -27.87 22.62
CA LEU A 456 -6.63 -27.34 23.46
C LEU A 456 -7.93 -27.14 22.69
N ARG A 457 -7.86 -26.60 21.45
CA ARG A 457 -9.02 -26.51 20.54
C ARG A 457 -9.70 -27.86 20.33
N LYS A 458 -8.89 -28.89 20.05
CA LYS A 458 -9.42 -30.26 19.85
C LYS A 458 -10.09 -30.79 21.10
N LYS A 459 -9.48 -30.60 22.28
CA LYS A 459 -10.04 -31.06 23.57
C LYS A 459 -11.32 -30.33 23.98
N LEU A 460 -11.47 -29.07 23.59
CA LEU A 460 -12.65 -28.25 23.90
C LEU A 460 -13.68 -28.21 22.76
N HIS A 461 -13.46 -28.99 21.68
CA HIS A 461 -14.32 -29.06 20.51
C HIS A 461 -14.56 -27.69 19.82
N ILE A 462 -13.52 -26.81 19.83
CA ILE A 462 -13.58 -25.48 19.24
C ILE A 462 -13.17 -25.54 17.76
N SER A 463 -14.01 -25.03 16.87
CA SER A 463 -13.76 -24.97 15.43
C SER A 463 -12.50 -24.12 15.11
N SER A 464 -11.82 -24.41 14.00
CA SER A 464 -10.69 -23.63 13.53
C SER A 464 -11.02 -22.17 13.23
N GLU A 465 -12.26 -21.89 12.89
CA GLU A 465 -12.77 -20.56 12.53
C GLU A 465 -13.15 -19.71 13.75
N THR A 466 -13.36 -20.34 14.92
CA THR A 466 -13.72 -19.62 16.14
C THR A 466 -12.48 -18.96 16.74
N ASP A 467 -12.55 -17.67 17.04
CA ASP A 467 -11.47 -17.02 17.78
C ASP A 467 -11.41 -17.52 19.23
N LEU A 468 -10.22 -17.97 19.69
CA LEU A 468 -10.03 -18.52 21.04
C LEU A 468 -10.26 -17.50 22.13
N TYR A 469 -9.86 -16.26 21.91
CA TYR A 469 -10.00 -15.20 22.93
C TYR A 469 -11.47 -14.87 23.15
N SER A 470 -12.23 -14.72 22.07
CA SER A 470 -13.68 -14.52 22.14
C SER A 470 -14.39 -15.69 22.79
N PHE A 471 -13.98 -16.94 22.50
CA PHE A 471 -14.53 -18.13 23.11
C PHE A 471 -14.37 -18.12 24.64
N PHE A 472 -13.16 -17.87 25.15
CA PHE A 472 -12.88 -17.88 26.59
C PHE A 472 -13.51 -16.70 27.32
N THR A 473 -13.71 -15.56 26.69
CA THR A 473 -14.40 -14.42 27.29
C THR A 473 -15.92 -14.57 27.31
N SER A 474 -16.48 -15.49 26.54
CA SER A 474 -17.93 -15.80 26.51
C SER A 474 -18.36 -16.92 27.46
N LEU A 475 -17.39 -17.65 28.05
CA LEU A 475 -17.64 -18.69 29.05
C LEU A 475 -17.89 -18.11 30.42
#